data_776d3c433946935af069bcc4fd5862eb
#
_entry.id   776d3c433946935af069bcc4fd5862eb
#
_cell.length_a   1.000
_cell.length_b   1.000
_cell.length_c   1.000
_cell.angle_alpha   90.00
_cell.angle_beta   90.00
_cell.angle_gamma   90.00
#
_symmetry.space_group_name_H-M   'P 1'
#
loop_
_entity.id
_entity.type
_entity.pdbx_description
1 polymer ?
#
loop_
_entity_poly.entity_id
_entity_poly.type
_entity_poly.pdbx_seq_one_letter_code
_entity_poly.pdbx_strand_id
1 'polypeptide(L)'
;AEDGVARRAEPDRNARDDRAARDDVGGDRLPIGHRIGESDIRNLKMSYAADKQIDIVVFSAPQLSLYELRDLAGLCQGRKFKRPLMVTTSPQVKPDSDRFGYTESIEAAGGTVLTGMCFYQSYAREMSEANGWRRLATNSAKLVNILGGYGYVPMLASMKDCVDAAEIGELQ
;
A
#
# COMPACT_ATOMS: atom_id res chain seq x y z
N ALA A 1 54.65 21.20 -4.81
CA ALA A 1 54.01 20.37 -5.82
C ALA A 1 52.95 19.55 -5.12
N GLU A 2 51.72 20.00 -5.14
CA GLU A 2 50.55 19.26 -4.59
C GLU A 2 49.79 18.68 -5.77
N ASP A 3 49.81 17.34 -5.86
CA ASP A 3 49.07 16.60 -6.87
C ASP A 3 47.57 16.55 -6.48
N GLY A 4 46.81 17.40 -7.16
CA GLY A 4 45.32 17.39 -7.10
C GLY A 4 44.79 16.18 -7.84
N VAL A 5 44.44 15.10 -7.14
CA VAL A 5 43.68 13.97 -7.69
C VAL A 5 42.26 14.39 -7.81
N ALA A 6 41.82 14.71 -9.05
CA ALA A 6 40.40 14.94 -9.38
C ALA A 6 39.64 13.64 -9.16
N ARG A 7 38.71 13.64 -8.18
CA ARG A 7 37.73 12.57 -7.98
C ARG A 7 36.82 12.53 -9.22
N ARG A 8 36.87 11.44 -9.96
CA ARG A 8 35.88 11.14 -11.01
C ARG A 8 34.53 10.97 -10.33
N ALA A 9 33.56 11.75 -10.80
CA ALA A 9 32.17 11.58 -10.41
C ALA A 9 31.71 10.13 -10.76
N GLU A 10 31.15 9.44 -9.78
CA GLU A 10 30.51 8.14 -10.03
C GLU A 10 29.35 8.32 -11.04
N PRO A 11 29.25 7.45 -12.05
CA PRO A 11 28.13 7.52 -12.98
C PRO A 11 26.83 7.21 -12.26
N ASP A 12 25.84 8.06 -12.47
CA ASP A 12 24.47 7.90 -11.97
C ASP A 12 23.92 6.51 -12.32
N ARG A 13 23.66 5.69 -11.31
CA ARG A 13 23.18 4.30 -11.47
C ARG A 13 21.77 4.25 -12.08
N ASN A 14 21.03 5.36 -12.07
CA ASN A 14 19.70 5.47 -12.69
C ASN A 14 19.77 5.68 -14.21
N ALA A 15 20.92 6.06 -14.76
CA ALA A 15 21.07 6.29 -16.19
C ALA A 15 21.14 5.00 -17.04
N ARG A 16 21.27 3.83 -16.41
CA ARG A 16 21.39 2.54 -17.13
C ARG A 16 20.06 1.86 -17.47
N ASP A 17 18.99 2.16 -16.75
CA ASP A 17 17.69 1.50 -16.96
C ASP A 17 16.88 2.08 -18.14
N ASP A 18 17.19 3.30 -18.55
CA ASP A 18 16.47 3.97 -19.66
C ASP A 18 16.80 3.36 -21.05
N ARG A 19 17.85 2.54 -21.19
CA ARG A 19 18.19 1.93 -22.48
C ARG A 19 17.56 0.56 -22.71
N ALA A 20 17.38 -0.25 -21.67
CA ALA A 20 16.83 -1.60 -21.79
C ALA A 20 15.32 -1.61 -22.08
N ALA A 21 14.58 -0.58 -21.68
CA ALA A 21 13.14 -0.44 -21.95
C ALA A 21 12.83 0.08 -23.37
N ARG A 22 13.85 0.34 -24.20
CA ARG A 22 13.69 1.01 -25.50
C ARG A 22 13.59 0.10 -26.71
N ASP A 23 13.93 -1.19 -26.56
CA ASP A 23 14.18 -2.05 -27.73
C ASP A 23 13.06 -3.05 -28.04
N ASP A 24 11.95 -3.09 -27.26
CA ASP A 24 10.99 -4.18 -27.37
C ASP A 24 9.59 -3.79 -27.91
N VAL A 25 9.41 -2.58 -28.41
CA VAL A 25 8.16 -2.16 -29.07
C VAL A 25 8.47 -1.50 -30.40
N GLY A 26 8.15 -2.19 -31.48
CA GLY A 26 8.44 -1.77 -32.85
C GLY A 26 8.05 -0.31 -33.16
N GLY A 27 9.04 0.46 -33.51
CA GLY A 27 9.00 1.57 -34.43
C GLY A 27 8.58 2.94 -33.94
N ASP A 28 7.54 3.13 -33.17
CA ASP A 28 7.10 4.46 -32.70
C ASP A 28 7.23 4.58 -31.20
N ARG A 29 8.22 5.39 -30.75
CA ARG A 29 8.42 5.71 -29.33
C ARG A 29 7.21 6.48 -28.80
N LEU A 30 6.43 5.83 -27.95
CA LEU A 30 5.39 6.54 -27.19
C LEU A 30 6.06 7.61 -26.31
N PRO A 31 5.57 8.86 -26.31
CA PRO A 31 6.09 9.88 -25.44
C PRO A 31 5.88 9.50 -23.97
N ILE A 32 6.91 9.70 -23.15
CA ILE A 32 6.77 9.56 -21.69
C ILE A 32 5.81 10.67 -21.25
N GLY A 33 4.59 10.29 -20.85
CA GLY A 33 3.57 11.24 -20.45
C GLY A 33 3.87 11.90 -19.11
N HIS A 34 4.37 11.13 -18.12
CA HIS A 34 4.70 11.64 -16.80
C HIS A 34 5.73 10.74 -16.11
N ARG A 35 6.65 11.35 -15.36
CA ARG A 35 7.61 10.63 -14.49
C ARG A 35 7.20 10.85 -13.04
N ILE A 36 6.95 9.78 -12.31
CA ILE A 36 6.63 9.83 -10.88
C ILE A 36 7.89 9.47 -10.10
N GLY A 37 8.37 10.38 -9.26
CA GLY A 37 9.51 10.19 -8.38
C GLY A 37 9.11 10.17 -6.90
N GLU A 38 10.11 9.98 -6.03
CA GLU A 38 9.89 9.98 -4.57
C GLU A 38 9.32 11.31 -4.05
N SER A 39 9.65 12.44 -4.70
CA SER A 39 9.09 13.75 -4.38
C SER A 39 7.57 13.80 -4.56
N ASP A 40 7.07 13.16 -5.62
CA ASP A 40 5.63 13.14 -5.90
C ASP A 40 4.88 12.32 -4.84
N ILE A 41 5.45 11.16 -4.46
CA ILE A 41 4.90 10.32 -3.38
C ILE A 41 4.94 11.08 -2.05
N ARG A 42 6.02 11.78 -1.76
CA ARG A 42 6.15 12.61 -0.55
C ARG A 42 5.12 13.74 -0.52
N ASN A 43 4.95 14.45 -1.63
CA ASN A 43 3.96 15.52 -1.76
C ASN A 43 2.53 14.99 -1.60
N LEU A 44 2.24 13.82 -2.17
CA LEU A 44 0.95 13.14 -1.95
C LEU A 44 0.72 12.84 -0.46
N LYS A 45 1.71 12.26 0.22
CA LYS A 45 1.61 12.00 1.68
C LYS A 45 1.45 13.28 2.49
N MET A 46 2.13 14.35 2.11
CA MET A 46 1.98 15.66 2.76
C MET A 46 0.61 16.30 2.52
N SER A 47 -0.08 15.97 1.44
CA SER A 47 -1.42 16.49 1.15
C SER A 47 -2.51 15.99 2.11
N TYR A 48 -2.24 14.92 2.89
CA TYR A 48 -3.14 14.41 3.95
C TYR A 48 -3.07 15.22 5.26
N ALA A 49 -2.43 16.35 5.27
CA ALA A 49 -1.69 16.96 6.35
C ALA A 49 -2.47 17.44 7.58
N ALA A 50 -3.76 17.64 7.55
CA ALA A 50 -4.46 18.29 8.68
C ALA A 50 -5.06 17.29 9.67
N ASP A 51 -5.51 16.12 9.22
CA ASP A 51 -6.17 15.11 10.07
C ASP A 51 -5.68 13.71 9.66
N LYS A 52 -4.74 13.20 10.43
CA LYS A 52 -4.15 11.87 10.23
C LYS A 52 -4.93 10.74 10.93
N GLN A 53 -6.06 11.05 11.55
CA GLN A 53 -6.94 10.04 12.17
C GLN A 53 -7.43 9.09 11.10
N ILE A 54 -7.52 7.80 11.43
CA ILE A 54 -8.06 6.79 10.54
C ILE A 54 -9.28 6.10 11.17
N ASP A 55 -10.20 5.68 10.32
CA ASP A 55 -11.37 4.90 10.73
C ASP A 55 -11.19 3.42 10.39
N ILE A 56 -10.45 3.12 9.32
CA ILE A 56 -10.21 1.76 8.83
C ILE A 56 -8.88 1.66 8.07
N VAL A 57 -8.25 0.50 8.14
CA VAL A 57 -7.12 0.08 7.28
C VAL A 57 -7.60 -0.96 6.29
N VAL A 58 -7.21 -0.83 5.00
CA VAL A 58 -7.58 -1.80 3.97
C VAL A 58 -6.37 -2.19 3.12
N PHE A 59 -6.08 -3.46 3.06
CA PHE A 59 -5.12 -4.08 2.14
C PHE A 59 -5.87 -4.84 1.05
N SER A 60 -6.01 -4.21 -0.12
CA SER A 60 -6.77 -4.74 -1.26
C SER A 60 -6.36 -4.02 -2.55
N ALA A 61 -6.77 -4.59 -3.71
CA ALA A 61 -6.56 -3.99 -5.03
C ALA A 61 -5.10 -3.59 -5.35
N PRO A 62 -4.16 -4.55 -5.48
CA PRO A 62 -4.43 -5.98 -5.67
C PRO A 62 -4.74 -6.73 -4.38
N GLN A 63 -5.27 -7.95 -4.54
CA GLN A 63 -5.37 -8.91 -3.45
C GLN A 63 -3.94 -9.31 -3.01
N LEU A 64 -3.73 -9.51 -1.71
CA LEU A 64 -2.42 -9.84 -1.18
C LEU A 64 -1.98 -11.24 -1.61
N SER A 65 -0.73 -11.35 -2.01
CA SER A 65 -0.03 -12.62 -2.22
C SER A 65 0.30 -13.29 -0.88
N LEU A 66 0.70 -14.56 -0.94
CA LEU A 66 1.14 -15.31 0.25
C LEU A 66 2.32 -14.64 0.97
N TYR A 67 3.26 -14.07 0.21
CA TYR A 67 4.42 -13.36 0.79
C TYR A 67 4.01 -12.08 1.52
N GLU A 68 3.08 -11.30 0.94
CA GLU A 68 2.55 -10.11 1.60
C GLU A 68 1.73 -10.46 2.84
N LEU A 69 0.97 -11.56 2.83
CA LEU A 69 0.28 -12.06 4.02
C LEU A 69 1.25 -12.49 5.12
N ARG A 70 2.38 -13.14 4.77
CA ARG A 70 3.44 -13.48 5.72
C ARG A 70 4.03 -12.22 6.36
N ASP A 71 4.37 -11.24 5.55
CA ASP A 71 4.98 -9.99 6.03
C ASP A 71 4.00 -9.21 6.92
N LEU A 72 2.73 -9.14 6.51
CA LEU A 72 1.66 -8.54 7.31
C LEU A 72 1.45 -9.30 8.63
N ALA A 73 1.39 -10.64 8.61
CA ALA A 73 1.26 -11.46 9.81
C ALA A 73 2.40 -11.20 10.80
N GLY A 74 3.63 -11.06 10.31
CA GLY A 74 4.78 -10.68 11.12
C GLY A 74 4.62 -9.31 11.79
N LEU A 75 4.06 -8.34 11.07
CA LEU A 75 3.77 -7.02 11.62
C LEU A 75 2.62 -7.04 12.65
N CYS A 76 1.70 -8.00 12.55
CA CYS A 76 0.54 -8.11 13.44
C CYS A 76 0.86 -8.81 14.78
N GLN A 77 1.99 -9.53 14.89
CA GLN A 77 2.31 -10.33 16.06
C GLN A 77 2.32 -9.51 17.35
N GLY A 78 1.55 -9.97 18.36
CA GLY A 78 1.47 -9.35 19.69
C GLY A 78 0.71 -8.03 19.74
N ARG A 79 0.14 -7.58 18.65
CA ARG A 79 -0.62 -6.32 18.57
C ARG A 79 -2.11 -6.54 18.83
N LYS A 80 -2.80 -5.42 19.12
CA LYS A 80 -4.26 -5.35 19.23
C LYS A 80 -4.73 -4.06 18.56
N PHE A 81 -5.55 -4.21 17.53
CA PHE A 81 -6.03 -3.09 16.73
C PHE A 81 -7.18 -2.37 17.41
N LYS A 82 -7.11 -1.04 17.44
CA LYS A 82 -8.22 -0.14 17.83
C LYS A 82 -9.12 0.18 16.66
N ARG A 83 -8.60 0.09 15.45
CA ARG A 83 -9.32 0.34 14.21
C ARG A 83 -9.44 -0.94 13.40
N PRO A 84 -10.54 -1.15 12.68
CA PRO A 84 -10.67 -2.29 11.79
C PRO A 84 -9.53 -2.35 10.77
N LEU A 85 -9.02 -3.54 10.53
CA LEU A 85 -8.06 -3.82 9.47
C LEU A 85 -8.64 -4.93 8.60
N MET A 86 -8.88 -4.64 7.32
CA MET A 86 -9.42 -5.60 6.35
C MET A 86 -8.36 -5.95 5.31
N VAL A 87 -8.22 -7.25 5.06
CA VAL A 87 -7.27 -7.80 4.09
C VAL A 87 -8.03 -8.62 3.07
N THR A 88 -7.73 -8.44 1.79
CA THR A 88 -8.28 -9.32 0.76
C THR A 88 -7.17 -10.15 0.11
N THR A 89 -7.43 -11.44 -0.06
CA THR A 89 -6.54 -12.37 -0.78
C THR A 89 -7.35 -13.26 -1.72
N SER A 90 -6.68 -14.03 -2.56
CA SER A 90 -7.38 -14.94 -3.47
C SER A 90 -7.80 -16.23 -2.74
N PRO A 91 -8.88 -16.89 -3.21
CA PRO A 91 -9.27 -18.19 -2.69
C PRO A 91 -8.18 -19.26 -2.83
N GLN A 92 -7.27 -19.11 -3.79
CA GLN A 92 -6.16 -20.02 -4.01
C GLN A 92 -5.02 -19.83 -2.99
N VAL A 93 -4.83 -18.60 -2.50
CA VAL A 93 -3.78 -18.26 -1.53
C VAL A 93 -4.23 -18.51 -0.09
N LYS A 94 -5.52 -18.32 0.21
CA LYS A 94 -6.06 -18.41 1.58
C LYS A 94 -5.73 -19.73 2.29
N PRO A 95 -5.88 -20.93 1.65
CA PRO A 95 -5.57 -22.19 2.31
C PRO A 95 -4.11 -22.32 2.78
N ASP A 96 -3.17 -21.80 2.00
CA ASP A 96 -1.76 -21.80 2.40
C ASP A 96 -1.51 -20.77 3.51
N SER A 97 -2.13 -19.60 3.45
CA SER A 97 -2.09 -18.61 4.53
C SER A 97 -2.60 -19.19 5.87
N ASP A 98 -3.68 -19.98 5.83
CA ASP A 98 -4.24 -20.65 6.99
C ASP A 98 -3.27 -21.71 7.53
N ARG A 99 -2.72 -22.56 6.65
CA ARG A 99 -1.76 -23.60 7.01
C ARG A 99 -0.50 -23.06 7.67
N PHE A 100 -0.01 -21.91 7.21
CA PHE A 100 1.18 -21.26 7.76
C PHE A 100 0.88 -20.37 8.99
N GLY A 101 -0.38 -20.25 9.42
CA GLY A 101 -0.78 -19.46 10.58
C GLY A 101 -0.78 -17.94 10.33
N TYR A 102 -0.66 -17.50 9.07
CA TYR A 102 -0.64 -16.06 8.76
C TYR A 102 -2.02 -15.44 8.98
N THR A 103 -3.07 -16.10 8.53
CA THR A 103 -4.46 -15.67 8.79
C THR A 103 -4.72 -15.56 10.28
N GLU A 104 -4.37 -16.58 11.06
CA GLU A 104 -4.57 -16.61 12.50
C GLU A 104 -3.85 -15.42 13.19
N SER A 105 -2.60 -15.13 12.80
CA SER A 105 -1.83 -14.02 13.36
C SER A 105 -2.50 -12.66 13.09
N ILE A 106 -3.02 -12.45 11.87
CA ILE A 106 -3.72 -11.22 11.50
C ILE A 106 -5.03 -11.08 12.27
N GLU A 107 -5.82 -12.16 12.35
CA GLU A 107 -7.11 -12.17 13.03
C GLU A 107 -6.97 -12.08 14.55
N ALA A 108 -5.93 -12.67 15.13
CA ALA A 108 -5.61 -12.53 16.55
C ALA A 108 -5.30 -11.08 16.95
N ALA A 109 -4.77 -10.26 16.03
CA ALA A 109 -4.56 -8.84 16.25
C ALA A 109 -5.85 -8.01 16.12
N GLY A 110 -6.93 -8.57 15.57
CA GLY A 110 -8.20 -7.90 15.31
C GLY A 110 -8.42 -7.54 13.84
N GLY A 111 -7.61 -8.09 12.93
CA GLY A 111 -7.82 -7.98 11.49
C GLY A 111 -8.89 -8.95 10.98
N THR A 112 -9.32 -8.77 9.75
CA THR A 112 -10.25 -9.67 9.04
C THR A 112 -9.69 -10.03 7.68
N VAL A 113 -9.50 -11.31 7.40
CA VAL A 113 -8.99 -11.80 6.11
C VAL A 113 -10.14 -12.33 5.26
N LEU A 114 -10.41 -11.65 4.14
CA LEU A 114 -11.49 -11.95 3.20
C LEU A 114 -10.93 -12.54 1.90
N THR A 115 -11.71 -13.36 1.23
CA THR A 115 -11.32 -14.01 -0.02
C THR A 115 -12.28 -13.74 -1.16
N GLY A 116 -11.75 -13.79 -2.40
CA GLY A 116 -12.58 -13.77 -3.61
C GLY A 116 -13.27 -12.44 -3.90
N MET A 117 -12.92 -11.38 -3.18
CA MET A 117 -13.53 -10.07 -3.34
C MET A 117 -12.48 -8.96 -3.50
N CYS A 118 -12.92 -7.83 -4.01
CA CYS A 118 -12.15 -6.59 -3.99
C CYS A 118 -12.93 -5.54 -3.20
N PHE A 119 -12.26 -4.86 -2.26
CA PHE A 119 -12.91 -3.95 -1.31
C PHE A 119 -13.84 -2.92 -1.99
N TYR A 120 -13.36 -2.22 -3.04
CA TYR A 120 -14.16 -1.17 -3.68
C TYR A 120 -15.33 -1.70 -4.53
N GLN A 121 -15.30 -2.99 -4.92
CA GLN A 121 -16.37 -3.63 -5.68
C GLN A 121 -17.40 -4.34 -4.79
N SER A 122 -17.15 -4.40 -3.48
CA SER A 122 -17.93 -5.20 -2.53
C SER A 122 -18.45 -4.32 -1.40
N TYR A 123 -19.49 -3.56 -1.69
CA TYR A 123 -20.20 -2.75 -0.69
C TYR A 123 -19.37 -1.67 0.00
N ALA A 124 -18.32 -1.13 -0.64
CA ALA A 124 -17.45 -0.14 -0.01
C ALA A 124 -18.22 1.12 0.44
N ARG A 125 -19.15 1.61 -0.38
CA ARG A 125 -20.00 2.76 -0.04
C ARG A 125 -20.92 2.44 1.13
N GLU A 126 -21.60 1.32 1.08
CA GLU A 126 -22.53 0.88 2.13
C GLU A 126 -21.81 0.66 3.45
N MET A 127 -20.58 0.12 3.42
CA MET A 127 -19.74 -0.01 4.62
C MET A 127 -19.32 1.35 5.19
N SER A 128 -18.97 2.31 4.33
CA SER A 128 -18.68 3.69 4.74
C SER A 128 -19.89 4.31 5.47
N GLU A 129 -21.06 4.23 4.85
CA GLU A 129 -22.29 4.82 5.38
C GLU A 129 -22.75 4.14 6.68
N ALA A 130 -22.75 2.80 6.71
CA ALA A 130 -23.22 2.02 7.86
C ALA A 130 -22.34 2.16 9.11
N ASN A 131 -21.04 2.38 8.94
CA ASN A 131 -20.09 2.46 10.05
C ASN A 131 -19.60 3.89 10.31
N GLY A 132 -19.95 4.85 9.47
CA GLY A 132 -19.42 6.21 9.54
C GLY A 132 -17.92 6.29 9.17
N TRP A 133 -17.37 5.28 8.48
CA TRP A 133 -15.97 5.26 8.09
C TRP A 133 -15.71 6.20 6.93
N ARG A 134 -14.83 7.15 7.14
CA ARG A 134 -14.43 8.14 6.14
C ARG A 134 -12.96 8.06 5.80
N ARG A 135 -12.09 7.99 6.79
CA ARG A 135 -10.64 8.04 6.63
C ARG A 135 -10.08 6.65 6.59
N LEU A 136 -9.49 6.30 5.45
CA LEU A 136 -8.99 4.96 5.17
C LEU A 136 -7.49 5.01 4.88
N ALA A 137 -6.70 4.22 5.60
CA ALA A 137 -5.29 4.03 5.29
C ALA A 137 -5.07 2.75 4.46
N THR A 138 -4.19 2.83 3.47
CA THR A 138 -3.88 1.71 2.58
C THR A 138 -2.48 1.85 1.97
N ASN A 139 -1.87 0.73 1.59
CA ASN A 139 -0.64 0.71 0.78
C ASN A 139 -0.91 0.64 -0.73
N SER A 140 -2.16 0.70 -1.15
CA SER A 140 -2.58 0.60 -2.54
C SER A 140 -2.85 1.97 -3.16
N ALA A 141 -1.97 2.43 -4.05
CA ALA A 141 -2.19 3.65 -4.84
C ALA A 141 -3.48 3.56 -5.67
N LYS A 142 -3.88 2.36 -6.11
CA LYS A 142 -5.14 2.14 -6.81
C LYS A 142 -6.35 2.46 -5.92
N LEU A 143 -6.36 2.01 -4.67
CA LEU A 143 -7.44 2.33 -3.73
C LEU A 143 -7.48 3.83 -3.43
N VAL A 144 -6.33 4.47 -3.25
CA VAL A 144 -6.27 5.93 -3.06
C VAL A 144 -6.92 6.68 -4.21
N ASN A 145 -6.66 6.25 -5.46
CA ASN A 145 -7.25 6.89 -6.63
C ASN A 145 -8.77 6.67 -6.76
N ILE A 146 -9.30 5.53 -6.31
CA ILE A 146 -10.69 5.13 -6.60
C ILE A 146 -11.64 5.48 -5.45
N LEU A 147 -11.22 5.32 -4.19
CA LEU A 147 -12.13 5.32 -3.05
C LEU A 147 -12.75 6.67 -2.70
N GLY A 148 -12.21 7.77 -3.22
CA GLY A 148 -12.87 9.08 -3.11
C GLY A 148 -14.30 9.08 -3.67
N GLY A 149 -14.54 8.35 -4.77
CA GLY A 149 -15.86 8.15 -5.35
C GLY A 149 -16.83 7.30 -4.51
N TYR A 150 -16.35 6.63 -3.46
CA TYR A 150 -17.11 5.77 -2.55
C TYR A 150 -17.33 6.39 -1.16
N GLY A 151 -17.01 7.67 -0.98
CA GLY A 151 -17.22 8.38 0.26
C GLY A 151 -16.05 8.33 1.24
N TYR A 152 -14.92 7.74 0.86
CA TYR A 152 -13.71 7.73 1.67
C TYR A 152 -12.76 8.90 1.37
N VAL A 153 -11.94 9.24 2.35
CA VAL A 153 -10.72 10.04 2.22
C VAL A 153 -9.54 9.08 2.38
N PRO A 154 -9.06 8.49 1.28
CA PRO A 154 -8.02 7.47 1.34
C PRO A 154 -6.63 8.10 1.49
N MET A 155 -5.78 7.49 2.31
CA MET A 155 -4.41 7.91 2.58
C MET A 155 -3.42 6.79 2.23
N LEU A 156 -2.40 7.12 1.41
CA LEU A 156 -1.34 6.19 1.05
C LEU A 156 -0.28 6.14 2.14
N ALA A 157 -0.02 4.93 2.64
CA ALA A 157 1.03 4.70 3.63
C ALA A 157 1.76 3.37 3.34
N SER A 158 2.88 3.11 3.99
CA SER A 158 3.50 1.79 3.93
C SER A 158 2.66 0.75 4.66
N MET A 159 2.87 -0.55 4.38
CA MET A 159 2.17 -1.61 5.11
C MET A 159 2.41 -1.48 6.62
N LYS A 160 3.66 -1.19 7.03
CA LYS A 160 4.00 -0.99 8.43
C LYS A 160 3.25 0.19 9.05
N ASP A 161 3.26 1.36 8.39
CA ASP A 161 2.58 2.56 8.90
C ASP A 161 1.05 2.34 9.01
N CYS A 162 0.47 1.59 8.06
CA CYS A 162 -0.94 1.20 8.12
C CYS A 162 -1.25 0.30 9.32
N VAL A 163 -0.38 -0.68 9.62
CA VAL A 163 -0.54 -1.57 10.80
C VAL A 163 -0.38 -0.77 12.09
N ASP A 164 0.62 0.11 12.16
CA ASP A 164 0.81 1.01 13.30
C ASP A 164 -0.43 1.90 13.50
N ALA A 165 -0.98 2.44 12.40
CA ALA A 165 -2.18 3.26 12.45
C ALA A 165 -3.43 2.46 12.90
N ALA A 166 -3.56 1.18 12.53
CA ALA A 166 -4.66 0.34 13.03
C ALA A 166 -4.60 0.18 14.57
N GLU A 167 -3.39 0.11 15.14
CA GLU A 167 -3.19 -0.03 16.58
C GLU A 167 -3.45 1.27 17.34
N ILE A 168 -2.93 2.40 16.85
CA ILE A 168 -3.01 3.69 17.57
C ILE A 168 -4.22 4.54 17.19
N GLY A 169 -4.72 4.43 15.96
CA GLY A 169 -5.87 5.16 15.42
C GLY A 169 -5.52 6.31 14.48
N GLU A 170 -4.23 6.55 14.21
CA GLU A 170 -3.75 7.65 13.35
C GLU A 170 -2.48 7.27 12.58
N LEU A 171 -2.25 7.87 11.41
CA LEU A 171 -0.99 7.80 10.68
C LEU A 171 0.06 8.72 11.30
N GLN A 172 1.29 8.23 11.43
CA GLN A 172 2.42 9.02 11.91
C GLN A 172 3.20 9.69 10.78
#